data_5ca958e365b0dce512857d0e0272cdf9
#
_entry.id   5ca958e365b0dce512857d0e0272cdf9
#
_cell.length_a   1.000
_cell.length_b   1.000
_cell.length_c   1.000
_cell.angle_alpha   90.00
_cell.angle_beta   90.00
_cell.angle_gamma   90.00
#
_symmetry.space_group_name_H-M   'P 1'
#
loop_
_entity.id
_entity.type
_entity.pdbx_description
1 polymer ?
#
loop_
_entity_poly.entity_id
_entity_poly.type
_entity_poly.pdbx_seq_one_letter_code
_entity_poly.pdbx_strand_id
1 'polypeptide(L)'
;MQKTKQGYKIVLTADRTLMSEYNGGIFLGFSACVPQGIIPDALYFSAFSPSVPINKDGSAKYAPCGARKMEAKLIESGVSRDDLIVAHPDRLDKVVGPDTKVICITENDPLGLGPATSTFRQLFGGGEAYMTIKFREILNNPAVQKYKPKIIVGGAGAWQLEPEQARKEFGVDTVVVGEGEKVIAQLCNDAINGNPLPGMLHGPVAELDEIASIQGPTVDGIVEIARGCGRGCAFCVPTLQRFRCASVESILKEVDYNLKFGRQPLLHAEDVLRYKANGFEINQTTVKELFSKVYNYPGVKGVGISHFALASVCSAPDLIKDLSDILEVPKTGARWMSGQCGIETGSPKIIGNLMAGKAKPFKPEEWPQVVEDAYHILNRNNWVPLSTLIIGLPGEGDEEVQQTIDLVKRLKPVKSIIVPLFMVGEGGLNKTQSFQLDNISIKQSELFLKCWEHNLDWADELLKEYIVGLGRIKGYGPKLVFNYAIGTGKKLVKQAQTEYNNDLKLMIKDAKEGKITIAPMPIRMIYKIIGPKHKKDEDKEE
;
A
#
# COMPACT_ATOMS: atom_id res chain seq x y z
N MET A 1 18.52 6.12 43.07
CA MET A 1 19.09 5.40 41.95
C MET A 1 17.96 5.15 40.95
N GLN A 2 17.92 5.89 39.82
CA GLN A 2 17.02 5.54 38.72
C GLN A 2 17.43 4.15 38.21
N LYS A 3 16.52 3.17 38.32
CA LYS A 3 16.72 1.88 37.62
C LYS A 3 16.97 2.18 36.16
N THR A 4 18.12 1.80 35.66
CA THR A 4 18.38 1.81 34.21
C THR A 4 17.32 0.95 33.55
N LYS A 5 16.49 1.55 32.73
CA LYS A 5 15.38 0.90 32.02
C LYS A 5 15.93 -0.21 31.14
N GLN A 6 15.50 -1.45 31.38
CA GLN A 6 15.94 -2.63 30.64
C GLN A 6 14.87 -3.04 29.61
N GLY A 7 14.54 -2.13 28.70
CA GLY A 7 13.51 -2.30 27.67
C GLY A 7 12.19 -1.59 27.99
N TYR A 8 11.29 -1.54 27.01
CA TYR A 8 9.92 -1.03 27.17
C TYR A 8 8.97 -2.20 27.37
N LYS A 9 7.93 -2.06 28.21
CA LYS A 9 6.95 -3.13 28.43
C LYS A 9 6.18 -3.48 27.16
N ILE A 10 5.80 -2.44 26.40
CA ILE A 10 5.07 -2.54 25.13
C ILE A 10 5.89 -1.89 24.03
N VAL A 11 6.18 -2.64 22.99
CA VAL A 11 6.85 -2.16 21.78
C VAL A 11 5.89 -2.27 20.60
N LEU A 12 5.54 -1.15 19.98
CA LEU A 12 4.86 -1.10 18.71
C LEU A 12 5.89 -0.97 17.60
N THR A 13 5.73 -1.68 16.49
CA THR A 13 6.63 -1.58 15.34
C THR A 13 5.92 -1.99 14.04
N ALA A 14 6.60 -1.86 12.93
CA ALA A 14 6.22 -2.37 11.62
C ALA A 14 7.47 -2.80 10.87
N ASP A 15 7.33 -3.51 9.76
CA ASP A 15 8.48 -3.87 8.95
C ASP A 15 9.22 -2.64 8.38
N ARG A 16 10.45 -2.87 7.94
CA ARG A 16 11.33 -1.79 7.46
C ARG A 16 10.79 -1.08 6.22
N THR A 17 9.95 -1.74 5.42
CA THR A 17 9.37 -1.14 4.22
C THR A 17 8.21 -0.22 4.57
N LEU A 18 7.46 -0.51 5.62
CA LEU A 18 6.43 0.38 6.16
C LEU A 18 7.02 1.58 6.93
N MET A 19 8.27 1.48 7.36
CA MET A 19 9.05 2.57 7.97
C MET A 19 9.83 3.37 6.92
N SER A 20 9.18 3.67 5.78
CA SER A 20 9.71 4.46 4.66
C SER A 20 8.65 5.42 4.13
N GLU A 21 9.08 6.56 3.61
CA GLU A 21 8.22 7.53 2.93
C GLU A 21 8.35 7.45 1.40
N TYR A 22 9.13 6.49 0.89
CA TYR A 22 9.33 6.29 -0.55
C TYR A 22 9.58 7.59 -1.33
N ASN A 23 10.30 8.54 -0.69
CA ASN A 23 10.56 9.89 -1.21
C ASN A 23 9.27 10.67 -1.58
N GLY A 24 8.16 10.41 -0.91
CA GLY A 24 6.84 11.03 -1.18
C GLY A 24 6.13 10.46 -2.40
N GLY A 25 6.61 9.35 -2.95
CA GLY A 25 6.03 8.70 -4.13
C GLY A 25 5.17 7.50 -3.74
N ILE A 26 3.85 7.65 -3.66
CA ILE A 26 2.91 6.55 -3.36
C ILE A 26 3.15 5.33 -4.27
N PHE A 27 3.43 5.57 -5.55
CA PHE A 27 3.71 4.51 -6.53
C PHE A 27 4.98 3.70 -6.19
N LEU A 28 5.99 4.34 -5.58
CA LEU A 28 7.22 3.66 -5.20
C LEU A 28 6.99 2.64 -4.07
N GLY A 29 5.89 2.74 -3.32
CA GLY A 29 5.48 1.75 -2.32
C GLY A 29 5.30 0.35 -2.92
N PHE A 30 4.87 0.23 -4.18
CA PHE A 30 4.82 -1.06 -4.89
C PHE A 30 6.17 -1.75 -5.01
N SER A 31 7.29 -1.04 -4.89
CA SER A 31 8.63 -1.63 -4.91
C SER A 31 8.87 -2.59 -3.73
N ALA A 32 8.15 -2.44 -2.62
CA ALA A 32 8.22 -3.36 -1.48
C ALA A 32 7.65 -4.76 -1.79
N CYS A 33 6.77 -4.82 -2.80
CA CYS A 33 6.14 -6.06 -3.27
C CYS A 33 7.03 -6.84 -4.25
N VAL A 34 8.15 -6.24 -4.71
CA VAL A 34 9.07 -6.87 -5.66
C VAL A 34 9.95 -7.87 -4.92
N PRO A 35 10.25 -9.06 -5.52
CA PRO A 35 11.19 -10.01 -4.94
C PRO A 35 12.57 -9.41 -4.68
N GLN A 36 13.17 -9.75 -3.53
CA GLN A 36 14.54 -9.37 -3.21
C GLN A 36 15.51 -9.94 -4.27
N GLY A 37 16.56 -9.18 -4.56
CA GLY A 37 17.56 -9.56 -5.56
C GLY A 37 17.27 -9.05 -6.98
N ILE A 38 16.09 -8.53 -7.26
CA ILE A 38 15.81 -7.78 -8.52
C ILE A 38 16.53 -6.44 -8.50
N ILE A 39 16.50 -5.75 -7.37
CA ILE A 39 17.24 -4.51 -7.10
C ILE A 39 18.26 -4.82 -6.01
N PRO A 40 19.53 -4.38 -6.12
CA PRO A 40 20.50 -4.51 -5.03
C PRO A 40 19.98 -3.84 -3.75
N ASP A 41 20.06 -4.50 -2.60
CA ASP A 41 19.51 -4.03 -1.33
C ASP A 41 20.01 -2.62 -0.96
N ALA A 42 21.30 -2.36 -1.14
CA ALA A 42 21.88 -1.04 -0.87
C ALA A 42 21.22 0.07 -1.71
N LEU A 43 20.92 -0.21 -2.99
CA LEU A 43 20.23 0.72 -3.87
C LEU A 43 18.73 0.82 -3.50
N TYR A 44 18.09 -0.31 -3.20
CA TYR A 44 16.69 -0.36 -2.81
C TYR A 44 16.45 0.51 -1.56
N PHE A 45 17.18 0.28 -0.48
CA PHE A 45 16.99 0.99 0.79
C PHE A 45 17.54 2.42 0.81
N SER A 46 18.39 2.80 -0.15
CA SER A 46 18.87 4.19 -0.26
C SER A 46 18.04 5.06 -1.19
N ALA A 47 17.54 4.50 -2.31
CA ALA A 47 16.90 5.26 -3.37
C ALA A 47 15.38 5.03 -3.47
N PHE A 48 14.90 3.80 -3.24
CA PHE A 48 13.48 3.47 -3.38
C PHE A 48 12.75 3.50 -2.03
N SER A 49 13.32 2.90 -1.00
CA SER A 49 12.72 2.79 0.33
C SER A 49 13.65 3.33 1.44
N PRO A 50 14.03 4.63 1.39
CA PRO A 50 14.86 5.21 2.45
C PRO A 50 14.15 5.16 3.80
N SER A 51 14.91 4.94 4.87
CA SER A 51 14.39 4.85 6.23
C SER A 51 13.79 6.16 6.70
N VAL A 52 12.70 6.10 7.45
CA VAL A 52 12.30 7.21 8.32
C VAL A 52 13.43 7.49 9.33
N PRO A 53 13.61 8.74 9.79
CA PRO A 53 14.61 9.07 10.80
C PRO A 53 14.36 8.33 12.11
N ILE A 54 15.45 7.92 12.77
CA ILE A 54 15.43 7.19 14.04
C ILE A 54 15.89 8.12 15.16
N ASN A 55 15.16 8.19 16.25
CA ASN A 55 15.52 8.95 17.43
C ASN A 55 16.60 8.21 18.25
N LYS A 56 17.27 8.93 19.16
CA LYS A 56 18.35 8.37 19.98
C LYS A 56 17.91 7.21 20.89
N ASP A 57 16.66 7.21 21.30
CA ASP A 57 16.03 6.17 22.13
C ASP A 57 15.61 4.91 21.34
N GLY A 58 15.77 4.91 20.03
CA GLY A 58 15.38 3.81 19.12
C GLY A 58 13.96 3.94 18.58
N SER A 59 13.22 4.98 18.96
CA SER A 59 11.89 5.23 18.39
C SER A 59 11.98 5.70 16.93
N ALA A 60 10.97 5.34 16.14
CA ALA A 60 10.78 5.87 14.80
C ALA A 60 10.23 7.30 14.89
N LYS A 61 10.87 8.26 14.21
CA LYS A 61 10.37 9.63 14.17
C LYS A 61 8.99 9.71 13.53
N TYR A 62 8.79 8.98 12.44
CA TYR A 62 7.51 8.80 11.76
C TYR A 62 7.16 7.31 11.77
N ALA A 63 5.88 6.96 11.85
CA ALA A 63 5.44 5.57 11.84
C ALA A 63 4.13 5.40 11.04
N PRO A 64 3.77 4.18 10.62
CA PRO A 64 2.50 3.93 9.96
C PRO A 64 1.31 4.44 10.79
N CYS A 65 0.31 4.99 10.10
CA CYS A 65 -0.88 5.57 10.75
C CYS A 65 -1.56 4.58 11.71
N GLY A 66 -1.71 3.31 11.31
CA GLY A 66 -2.28 2.27 12.17
C GLY A 66 -1.49 2.07 13.47
N ALA A 67 -0.16 2.04 13.42
CA ALA A 67 0.68 1.96 14.61
C ALA A 67 0.51 3.19 15.52
N ARG A 68 0.39 4.40 14.95
CA ARG A 68 0.12 5.63 15.70
C ARG A 68 -1.27 5.67 16.32
N LYS A 69 -2.29 5.09 15.66
CA LYS A 69 -3.63 4.91 16.24
C LYS A 69 -3.59 3.95 17.43
N MET A 70 -2.87 2.83 17.30
CA MET A 70 -2.71 1.89 18.43
C MET A 70 -1.93 2.51 19.59
N GLU A 71 -0.86 3.28 19.32
CA GLU A 71 -0.14 4.05 20.34
C GLU A 71 -1.10 4.99 21.09
N ALA A 72 -1.87 5.79 20.35
CA ALA A 72 -2.81 6.74 20.92
C ALA A 72 -3.87 6.02 21.78
N LYS A 73 -4.40 4.89 21.31
CA LYS A 73 -5.39 4.12 22.04
C LYS A 73 -4.85 3.52 23.34
N LEU A 74 -3.63 3.00 23.32
CA LEU A 74 -2.97 2.51 24.53
C LEU A 74 -2.76 3.62 25.57
N ILE A 75 -2.33 4.81 25.14
CA ILE A 75 -2.17 5.96 26.02
C ILE A 75 -3.51 6.41 26.62
N GLU A 76 -4.58 6.49 25.80
CA GLU A 76 -5.94 6.78 26.28
C GLU A 76 -6.43 5.75 27.30
N SER A 77 -6.01 4.49 27.17
CA SER A 77 -6.33 3.41 28.10
C SER A 77 -5.48 3.41 29.37
N GLY A 78 -4.64 4.43 29.58
CA GLY A 78 -3.84 4.61 30.79
C GLY A 78 -2.43 4.00 30.76
N VAL A 79 -1.97 3.51 29.59
CA VAL A 79 -0.59 3.03 29.46
C VAL A 79 0.37 4.22 29.52
N SER A 80 1.36 4.13 30.43
CA SER A 80 2.38 5.17 30.56
C SER A 80 3.27 5.26 29.32
N ARG A 81 3.59 6.47 28.90
CA ARG A 81 4.59 6.70 27.83
C ARG A 81 5.98 6.14 28.19
N ASP A 82 6.27 5.98 29.47
CA ASP A 82 7.51 5.33 29.90
C ASP A 82 7.53 3.84 29.63
N ASP A 83 6.39 3.20 29.51
CA ASP A 83 6.25 1.77 29.27
C ASP A 83 6.03 1.41 27.80
N LEU A 84 5.77 2.41 26.93
CA LEU A 84 5.37 2.26 25.53
C LEU A 84 6.36 2.97 24.61
N ILE A 85 6.71 2.32 23.49
CA ILE A 85 7.50 2.92 22.40
C ILE A 85 6.97 2.48 21.03
N VAL A 86 6.99 3.39 20.06
CA VAL A 86 6.88 3.04 18.64
C VAL A 86 8.30 2.95 18.09
N ALA A 87 8.83 1.74 18.04
CA ALA A 87 10.22 1.46 17.73
C ALA A 87 10.46 1.36 16.22
N HIS A 88 11.63 1.82 15.78
CA HIS A 88 12.11 1.48 14.45
C HIS A 88 12.61 0.02 14.44
N PRO A 89 12.27 -0.81 13.43
CA PRO A 89 12.65 -2.23 13.42
C PRO A 89 14.17 -2.45 13.47
N ASP A 90 14.98 -1.55 12.90
CA ASP A 90 16.44 -1.60 12.96
C ASP A 90 17.03 -1.24 14.34
N ARG A 91 16.20 -1.00 15.36
CA ARG A 91 16.60 -0.63 16.72
C ARG A 91 15.92 -1.46 17.82
N LEU A 92 15.36 -2.60 17.45
CA LEU A 92 14.74 -3.51 18.42
C LEU A 92 15.75 -3.99 19.47
N ASP A 93 17.01 -4.14 19.11
CA ASP A 93 18.12 -4.44 20.01
C ASP A 93 18.28 -3.44 21.17
N LYS A 94 17.86 -2.18 20.97
CA LYS A 94 17.96 -1.11 21.99
C LYS A 94 16.72 -0.98 22.88
N VAL A 95 15.56 -1.40 22.38
CA VAL A 95 14.28 -1.15 23.03
C VAL A 95 13.64 -2.40 23.62
N VAL A 96 14.03 -3.58 23.13
CA VAL A 96 13.59 -4.88 23.64
C VAL A 96 14.59 -5.36 24.70
N GLY A 97 14.08 -5.70 25.87
CA GLY A 97 14.90 -6.13 26.99
C GLY A 97 14.14 -7.04 27.96
N PRO A 98 14.69 -7.33 29.16
CA PRO A 98 14.05 -8.19 30.16
C PRO A 98 12.66 -7.71 30.60
N ASP A 99 12.41 -6.38 30.55
CA ASP A 99 11.13 -5.80 30.96
C ASP A 99 10.08 -5.86 29.84
N THR A 100 10.47 -6.19 28.59
CA THR A 100 9.54 -6.23 27.45
C THR A 100 8.61 -7.44 27.56
N LYS A 101 7.31 -7.16 27.54
CA LYS A 101 6.25 -8.18 27.68
C LYS A 101 5.57 -8.48 26.35
N VAL A 102 5.43 -7.46 25.50
CA VAL A 102 4.72 -7.60 24.24
C VAL A 102 5.30 -6.72 23.14
N ILE A 103 5.35 -7.27 21.94
CA ILE A 103 5.62 -6.54 20.70
C ILE A 103 4.37 -6.62 19.83
N CYS A 104 3.81 -5.47 19.47
CA CYS A 104 2.69 -5.37 18.53
C CYS A 104 3.22 -4.90 17.18
N ILE A 105 2.97 -5.67 16.14
CA ILE A 105 3.49 -5.45 14.80
C ILE A 105 2.33 -5.10 13.87
N THR A 106 2.46 -3.99 13.16
CA THR A 106 1.51 -3.59 12.10
C THR A 106 2.06 -4.03 10.76
N GLU A 107 1.31 -4.84 10.02
CA GLU A 107 1.74 -5.41 8.74
C GLU A 107 0.70 -5.27 7.64
N ASN A 108 1.19 -5.08 6.40
CA ASN A 108 0.35 -5.03 5.22
C ASN A 108 0.39 -6.32 4.39
N ASP A 109 1.53 -7.01 4.36
CA ASP A 109 1.67 -8.22 3.54
C ASP A 109 2.78 -9.16 4.11
N PRO A 110 2.58 -9.68 5.34
CA PRO A 110 3.62 -10.41 6.08
C PRO A 110 4.09 -11.69 5.39
N LEU A 111 3.24 -12.35 4.61
CA LEU A 111 3.58 -13.58 3.90
C LEU A 111 3.70 -13.41 2.38
N GLY A 112 3.54 -12.18 1.88
CA GLY A 112 3.62 -11.90 0.44
C GLY A 112 2.46 -12.48 -0.36
N LEU A 113 1.26 -12.54 0.23
CA LEU A 113 0.07 -13.07 -0.43
C LEU A 113 -0.84 -11.97 -0.99
N GLY A 114 -0.53 -10.70 -0.72
CA GLY A 114 -1.28 -9.57 -1.25
C GLY A 114 -1.23 -9.49 -2.78
N PRO A 115 -2.21 -8.85 -3.43
CA PRO A 115 -2.35 -8.84 -4.90
C PRO A 115 -1.10 -8.36 -5.64
N ALA A 116 -0.48 -7.27 -5.19
CA ALA A 116 0.73 -6.73 -5.82
C ALA A 116 1.92 -7.69 -5.67
N THR A 117 2.16 -8.19 -4.46
CA THR A 117 3.26 -9.13 -4.19
C THR A 117 3.06 -10.44 -4.92
N SER A 118 1.84 -11.01 -4.89
CA SER A 118 1.51 -12.23 -5.64
C SER A 118 1.79 -12.07 -7.13
N THR A 119 1.37 -10.93 -7.72
CA THR A 119 1.60 -10.63 -9.13
C THR A 119 3.09 -10.53 -9.44
N PHE A 120 3.83 -9.70 -8.70
CA PHE A 120 5.25 -9.44 -9.02
C PHE A 120 6.14 -10.65 -8.76
N ARG A 121 5.87 -11.44 -7.70
CA ARG A 121 6.59 -12.69 -7.46
C ARG A 121 6.47 -13.64 -8.65
N GLN A 122 5.29 -13.79 -9.19
CA GLN A 122 5.04 -14.68 -10.33
C GLN A 122 5.72 -14.17 -11.62
N LEU A 123 5.67 -12.86 -11.86
CA LEU A 123 6.27 -12.23 -13.03
C LEU A 123 7.80 -12.25 -13.01
N PHE A 124 8.41 -12.06 -11.85
CA PHE A 124 9.86 -12.01 -11.71
C PHE A 124 10.49 -13.37 -11.36
N GLY A 125 9.76 -14.45 -11.53
CA GLY A 125 10.32 -15.80 -11.41
C GLY A 125 10.33 -16.39 -10.01
N GLY A 126 9.59 -15.81 -9.06
CA GLY A 126 9.51 -16.26 -7.67
C GLY A 126 10.42 -15.45 -6.75
N GLY A 127 10.66 -15.96 -5.55
CA GLY A 127 11.40 -15.26 -4.50
C GLY A 127 10.47 -14.57 -3.49
N GLU A 128 11.05 -14.08 -2.40
CA GLU A 128 10.30 -13.39 -1.35
C GLU A 128 10.39 -11.88 -1.54
N ALA A 129 9.27 -11.20 -1.31
CA ALA A 129 9.22 -9.74 -1.39
C ALA A 129 9.96 -9.09 -0.21
N TYR A 130 10.41 -7.85 -0.41
CA TYR A 130 11.10 -7.11 0.65
C TYR A 130 10.28 -7.03 1.94
N MET A 131 8.98 -6.74 1.87
CA MET A 131 8.14 -6.62 3.08
C MET A 131 8.05 -7.95 3.85
N THR A 132 7.90 -9.09 3.17
CA THR A 132 7.89 -10.42 3.80
C THR A 132 9.20 -10.72 4.52
N ILE A 133 10.33 -10.42 3.87
CA ILE A 133 11.66 -10.62 4.47
C ILE A 133 11.83 -9.72 5.69
N LYS A 134 11.44 -8.45 5.59
CA LYS A 134 11.60 -7.48 6.67
C LYS A 134 10.67 -7.75 7.87
N PHE A 135 9.48 -8.28 7.63
CA PHE A 135 8.64 -8.82 8.70
C PHE A 135 9.34 -9.97 9.44
N ARG A 136 9.88 -10.94 8.71
CA ARG A 136 10.61 -12.06 9.31
C ARG A 136 11.85 -11.60 10.08
N GLU A 137 12.56 -10.57 9.63
CA GLU A 137 13.69 -9.99 10.35
C GLU A 137 13.31 -9.44 11.72
N ILE A 138 12.11 -8.87 11.89
CA ILE A 138 11.60 -8.44 13.21
C ILE A 138 11.50 -9.64 14.14
N LEU A 139 10.87 -10.72 13.70
CA LEU A 139 10.67 -11.92 14.49
C LEU A 139 11.99 -12.61 14.85
N ASN A 140 12.96 -12.62 13.93
CA ASN A 140 14.27 -13.22 14.10
C ASN A 140 15.30 -12.28 14.76
N ASN A 141 14.89 -11.07 15.20
CA ASN A 141 15.81 -10.15 15.87
C ASN A 141 16.40 -10.80 17.14
N PRO A 142 17.73 -10.74 17.35
CA PRO A 142 18.39 -11.40 18.49
C PRO A 142 17.81 -11.04 19.85
N ALA A 143 17.37 -9.79 20.06
CA ALA A 143 16.74 -9.39 21.32
C ALA A 143 15.34 -10.00 21.48
N VAL A 144 14.56 -10.06 20.40
CA VAL A 144 13.25 -10.72 20.38
C VAL A 144 13.39 -12.20 20.70
N GLN A 145 14.33 -12.89 20.06
CA GLN A 145 14.62 -14.30 20.30
C GLN A 145 15.14 -14.59 21.71
N LYS A 146 15.92 -13.67 22.26
CA LYS A 146 16.50 -13.80 23.61
C LYS A 146 15.45 -13.61 24.70
N TYR A 147 14.64 -12.56 24.62
CA TYR A 147 13.72 -12.18 25.70
C TYR A 147 12.31 -12.74 25.52
N LYS A 148 11.98 -13.24 24.32
CA LYS A 148 10.72 -13.91 23.95
C LYS A 148 9.45 -13.18 24.45
N PRO A 149 9.31 -11.87 24.16
CA PRO A 149 8.06 -11.17 24.46
C PRO A 149 6.91 -11.79 23.66
N LYS A 150 5.66 -11.57 24.10
CA LYS A 150 4.49 -11.97 23.32
C LYS A 150 4.44 -11.18 22.02
N ILE A 151 4.09 -11.85 20.91
CA ILE A 151 3.99 -11.25 19.58
C ILE A 151 2.53 -11.15 19.18
N ILE A 152 2.08 -9.92 18.98
CA ILE A 152 0.73 -9.60 18.46
C ILE A 152 0.89 -8.98 17.08
N VAL A 153 0.22 -9.53 16.06
CA VAL A 153 0.25 -8.99 14.70
C VAL A 153 -1.14 -8.48 14.31
N GLY A 154 -1.19 -7.28 13.78
CA GLY A 154 -2.38 -6.65 13.22
C GLY A 154 -2.07 -5.91 11.92
N GLY A 155 -3.00 -5.13 11.42
CA GLY A 155 -2.90 -4.39 10.17
C GLY A 155 -3.59 -5.07 8.99
N ALA A 156 -3.52 -4.46 7.82
CA ALA A 156 -4.26 -4.88 6.63
C ALA A 156 -3.91 -6.30 6.17
N GLY A 157 -2.68 -6.76 6.39
CA GLY A 157 -2.20 -8.10 6.02
C GLY A 157 -2.40 -9.18 7.08
N ALA A 158 -3.00 -8.87 8.23
CA ALA A 158 -3.15 -9.82 9.33
C ALA A 158 -3.92 -11.10 8.95
N TRP A 159 -4.85 -11.02 8.00
CA TRP A 159 -5.60 -12.16 7.47
C TRP A 159 -4.69 -13.31 6.96
N GLN A 160 -3.49 -13.00 6.50
CA GLN A 160 -2.54 -14.01 6.01
C GLN A 160 -2.03 -14.94 7.13
N LEU A 161 -2.13 -14.50 8.37
CA LEU A 161 -1.73 -15.25 9.56
C LEU A 161 -2.94 -15.90 10.28
N GLU A 162 -4.14 -15.90 9.70
CA GLU A 162 -5.30 -16.61 10.23
C GLU A 162 -5.07 -18.12 10.35
N PRO A 163 -4.40 -18.81 9.41
CA PRO A 163 -4.08 -20.22 9.56
C PRO A 163 -3.18 -20.48 10.77
N GLU A 164 -3.56 -21.41 11.64
CA GLU A 164 -2.80 -21.73 12.85
C GLU A 164 -1.36 -22.18 12.54
N GLN A 165 -1.18 -22.90 11.44
CA GLN A 165 0.14 -23.33 11.00
C GLN A 165 1.06 -22.15 10.72
N ALA A 166 0.56 -21.11 10.02
CA ALA A 166 1.32 -19.89 9.75
C ALA A 166 1.72 -19.18 11.05
N ARG A 167 0.78 -19.02 12.00
CA ARG A 167 1.09 -18.42 13.31
C ARG A 167 2.19 -19.17 14.06
N LYS A 168 2.10 -20.49 14.09
CA LYS A 168 3.11 -21.34 14.76
C LYS A 168 4.46 -21.26 14.09
N GLU A 169 4.49 -21.27 12.75
CA GLU A 169 5.73 -21.17 11.96
C GLU A 169 6.48 -19.86 12.26
N PHE A 170 5.75 -18.77 12.38
CA PHE A 170 6.34 -17.44 12.64
C PHE A 170 6.41 -17.07 14.13
N GLY A 171 5.98 -17.94 15.03
CA GLY A 171 6.01 -17.69 16.48
C GLY A 171 5.13 -16.51 16.90
N VAL A 172 3.99 -16.32 16.22
CA VAL A 172 3.01 -15.26 16.52
C VAL A 172 2.02 -15.78 17.56
N ASP A 173 1.92 -15.10 18.71
CA ASP A 173 1.02 -15.49 19.80
C ASP A 173 -0.44 -15.12 19.49
N THR A 174 -0.67 -13.93 18.91
CA THR A 174 -2.02 -13.43 18.59
C THR A 174 -2.03 -12.72 17.25
N VAL A 175 -3.06 -13.00 16.46
CA VAL A 175 -3.38 -12.23 15.25
C VAL A 175 -4.71 -11.50 15.44
N VAL A 176 -4.71 -10.19 15.17
CA VAL A 176 -5.91 -9.35 15.17
C VAL A 176 -6.29 -9.05 13.72
N VAL A 177 -7.35 -9.69 13.23
CA VAL A 177 -7.91 -9.42 11.92
C VAL A 177 -9.04 -8.39 12.07
N GLY A 178 -8.95 -7.27 11.35
CA GLY A 178 -9.88 -6.16 11.51
C GLY A 178 -9.32 -5.03 12.36
N GLU A 179 -10.19 -4.32 13.09
CA GLU A 179 -9.83 -3.11 13.81
C GLU A 179 -9.32 -3.41 15.22
N GLY A 180 -8.17 -2.83 15.58
CA GLY A 180 -7.51 -3.11 16.85
C GLY A 180 -8.00 -2.29 18.04
N GLU A 181 -8.74 -1.20 17.81
CA GLU A 181 -9.06 -0.17 18.80
C GLU A 181 -9.78 -0.72 20.05
N LYS A 182 -10.69 -1.68 19.87
CA LYS A 182 -11.45 -2.25 21.00
C LYS A 182 -10.73 -3.35 21.77
N VAL A 183 -9.62 -3.86 21.24
CA VAL A 183 -8.99 -5.08 21.78
C VAL A 183 -7.54 -4.89 22.21
N ILE A 184 -6.81 -3.91 21.65
CA ILE A 184 -5.37 -3.79 21.85
C ILE A 184 -4.98 -3.55 23.30
N ALA A 185 -5.75 -2.74 24.05
CA ALA A 185 -5.45 -2.45 25.44
C ALA A 185 -5.58 -3.70 26.33
N GLN A 186 -6.64 -4.51 26.12
CA GLN A 186 -6.83 -5.75 26.86
C GLN A 186 -5.74 -6.76 26.52
N LEU A 187 -5.42 -6.96 25.23
CA LEU A 187 -4.37 -7.89 24.80
C LEU A 187 -3.00 -7.52 25.39
N CYS A 188 -2.63 -6.23 25.39
CA CYS A 188 -1.39 -5.78 26.02
C CYS A 188 -1.39 -5.99 27.54
N ASN A 189 -2.51 -5.71 28.21
CA ASN A 189 -2.65 -5.94 29.65
C ASN A 189 -2.53 -7.44 29.99
N ASP A 190 -3.15 -8.31 29.22
CA ASP A 190 -3.06 -9.76 29.41
C ASP A 190 -1.62 -10.26 29.21
N ALA A 191 -0.93 -9.76 28.17
CA ALA A 191 0.47 -10.08 27.93
C ALA A 191 1.38 -9.60 29.09
N ILE A 192 1.14 -8.40 29.64
CA ILE A 192 1.91 -7.87 30.77
C ILE A 192 1.72 -8.71 32.01
N ASN A 193 0.49 -9.17 32.29
CA ASN A 193 0.15 -9.95 33.47
C ASN A 193 0.42 -11.46 33.30
N GLY A 194 0.87 -11.92 32.11
CA GLY A 194 1.13 -13.32 31.83
C GLY A 194 -0.14 -14.15 31.64
N ASN A 195 -1.27 -13.48 31.37
CA ASN A 195 -2.53 -14.17 31.06
C ASN A 195 -2.46 -14.84 29.69
N PRO A 196 -3.23 -15.91 29.43
CA PRO A 196 -3.33 -16.53 28.14
C PRO A 196 -3.85 -15.55 27.08
N LEU A 197 -3.22 -15.55 25.91
CA LEU A 197 -3.66 -14.77 24.75
C LEU A 197 -4.41 -15.69 23.76
N PRO A 198 -5.50 -15.21 23.12
CA PRO A 198 -6.14 -15.95 22.05
C PRO A 198 -5.21 -16.01 20.83
N GLY A 199 -5.11 -17.16 20.16
CA GLY A 199 -4.28 -17.30 18.96
C GLY A 199 -4.71 -16.36 17.82
N MET A 200 -6.03 -16.12 17.69
CA MET A 200 -6.61 -15.22 16.70
C MET A 200 -7.88 -14.60 17.25
N LEU A 201 -8.15 -13.37 16.85
CA LEU A 201 -9.47 -12.75 17.05
C LEU A 201 -9.81 -11.80 15.91
N HIS A 202 -11.11 -11.66 15.64
CA HIS A 202 -11.60 -10.63 14.74
C HIS A 202 -11.87 -9.36 15.56
N GLY A 203 -11.10 -8.30 15.25
CA GLY A 203 -11.27 -6.99 15.85
C GLY A 203 -12.63 -6.40 15.48
N PRO A 204 -13.48 -6.06 16.46
CA PRO A 204 -14.78 -5.49 16.17
C PRO A 204 -14.64 -4.08 15.61
N VAL A 205 -15.59 -3.71 14.74
CA VAL A 205 -15.65 -2.36 14.16
C VAL A 205 -15.73 -1.32 15.26
N ALA A 206 -14.80 -0.37 15.25
CA ALA A 206 -14.77 0.74 16.20
C ALA A 206 -15.73 1.86 15.77
N GLU A 207 -16.40 2.50 16.73
CA GLU A 207 -17.15 3.72 16.48
C GLU A 207 -16.20 4.92 16.37
N LEU A 208 -16.69 6.05 15.82
CA LEU A 208 -15.83 7.22 15.55
C LEU A 208 -15.14 7.79 16.80
N ASP A 209 -15.80 7.75 17.93
CA ASP A 209 -15.31 8.19 19.24
C ASP A 209 -14.28 7.22 19.87
N GLU A 210 -14.25 5.97 19.38
CA GLU A 210 -13.27 4.96 19.79
C GLU A 210 -11.97 5.03 18.99
N ILE A 211 -11.97 5.77 17.88
CA ILE A 211 -10.78 5.95 17.01
C ILE A 211 -9.96 7.12 17.55
N ALA A 212 -8.91 6.78 18.28
CA ALA A 212 -8.01 7.75 18.88
C ALA A 212 -7.34 8.66 17.84
N SER A 213 -7.27 9.96 18.10
CA SER A 213 -6.41 10.87 17.32
C SER A 213 -4.95 10.53 17.58
N ILE A 214 -4.12 10.56 16.55
CA ILE A 214 -2.68 10.26 16.65
C ILE A 214 -1.99 11.17 17.68
N GLN A 215 -0.99 10.61 18.35
CA GLN A 215 -0.14 11.32 19.31
C GLN A 215 1.35 11.26 18.93
N GLY A 216 1.63 10.91 17.69
CA GLY A 216 2.93 10.91 17.05
C GLY A 216 2.76 11.09 15.54
N PRO A 217 3.77 11.65 14.83
CA PRO A 217 3.65 11.94 13.40
C PRO A 217 3.63 10.65 12.57
N THR A 218 2.81 10.67 11.53
CA THR A 218 2.67 9.55 10.60
C THR A 218 3.68 9.61 9.45
N VAL A 219 3.99 8.44 8.88
CA VAL A 219 4.65 8.35 7.57
C VAL A 219 3.80 9.10 6.55
N ASP A 220 4.44 9.87 5.67
CA ASP A 220 3.81 10.71 4.64
C ASP A 220 2.79 11.75 5.16
N GLY A 221 2.69 11.94 6.48
CA GLY A 221 1.72 12.87 7.05
C GLY A 221 0.27 12.41 6.92
N ILE A 222 0.03 11.10 6.87
CA ILE A 222 -1.31 10.52 6.72
C ILE A 222 -2.23 10.99 7.85
N VAL A 223 -3.41 11.48 7.45
CA VAL A 223 -4.53 11.87 8.31
C VAL A 223 -5.76 11.10 7.86
N GLU A 224 -6.28 10.23 8.71
CA GLU A 224 -7.46 9.43 8.41
C GLU A 224 -8.72 10.28 8.52
N ILE A 225 -9.39 10.55 7.38
CA ILE A 225 -10.64 11.35 7.34
C ILE A 225 -11.90 10.48 7.35
N ALA A 226 -11.78 9.24 6.85
CA ALA A 226 -12.86 8.27 6.88
C ALA A 226 -12.27 6.86 6.83
N ARG A 227 -13.01 5.89 7.34
CA ARG A 227 -12.66 4.48 7.37
C ARG A 227 -13.77 3.63 6.76
N GLY A 228 -13.38 2.60 6.00
CA GLY A 228 -14.29 1.74 5.26
C GLY A 228 -14.73 2.36 3.95
N CYS A 229 -15.45 1.57 3.14
CA CYS A 229 -15.92 1.97 1.82
C CYS A 229 -17.44 1.81 1.65
N GLY A 230 -18.01 0.73 2.17
CA GLY A 230 -19.45 0.45 2.08
C GLY A 230 -19.95 0.09 0.68
N ARG A 231 -19.05 -0.15 -0.28
CA ARG A 231 -19.42 -0.55 -1.67
C ARG A 231 -19.64 -2.05 -1.81
N GLY A 232 -19.20 -2.88 -0.85
CA GLY A 232 -19.49 -4.31 -0.81
C GLY A 232 -18.86 -5.12 -1.94
N CYS A 233 -17.66 -4.75 -2.41
CA CYS A 233 -16.94 -5.55 -3.39
C CYS A 233 -16.52 -6.89 -2.78
N ALA A 234 -16.71 -8.00 -3.51
CA ALA A 234 -16.51 -9.34 -2.98
C ALA A 234 -15.05 -9.63 -2.58
N PHE A 235 -14.09 -8.97 -3.19
CA PHE A 235 -12.66 -9.11 -2.89
C PHE A 235 -12.17 -8.17 -1.77
N CYS A 236 -13.04 -7.32 -1.20
CA CYS A 236 -12.65 -6.42 -0.11
C CYS A 236 -12.56 -7.15 1.22
N VAL A 237 -11.57 -6.74 2.05
CA VAL A 237 -11.51 -7.16 3.45
C VAL A 237 -12.66 -6.55 4.27
N PRO A 238 -13.11 -7.19 5.36
CA PRO A 238 -14.29 -6.74 6.14
C PRO A 238 -14.21 -5.29 6.61
N THR A 239 -13.03 -4.79 6.96
CA THR A 239 -12.82 -3.42 7.44
C THR A 239 -13.13 -2.36 6.38
N LEU A 240 -13.10 -2.69 5.09
CA LEU A 240 -13.39 -1.77 3.98
C LEU A 240 -14.88 -1.67 3.66
N GLN A 241 -15.75 -2.42 4.32
CA GLN A 241 -17.17 -2.46 4.00
C GLN A 241 -18.00 -1.38 4.71
N ARG A 242 -17.71 -1.10 6.00
CA ARG A 242 -18.44 -0.09 6.77
C ARG A 242 -17.79 1.28 6.65
N PHE A 243 -18.54 2.24 6.05
CA PHE A 243 -18.06 3.61 5.88
C PHE A 243 -18.39 4.48 7.11
N ARG A 244 -17.39 5.18 7.67
CA ARG A 244 -17.48 6.10 8.80
C ARG A 244 -16.54 7.27 8.57
N CYS A 245 -16.91 8.48 9.01
CA CYS A 245 -16.09 9.68 8.84
C CYS A 245 -15.63 10.24 10.19
N ALA A 246 -14.38 10.67 10.28
CA ALA A 246 -13.86 11.42 11.41
C ALA A 246 -14.48 12.81 11.49
N SER A 247 -14.52 13.41 12.68
CA SER A 247 -14.92 14.81 12.84
C SER A 247 -13.86 15.74 12.25
N VAL A 248 -14.29 16.93 11.78
CA VAL A 248 -13.34 17.95 11.30
C VAL A 248 -12.34 18.34 12.40
N GLU A 249 -12.79 18.39 13.65
CA GLU A 249 -11.93 18.70 14.79
C GLU A 249 -10.82 17.66 14.96
N SER A 250 -11.16 16.36 14.92
CA SER A 250 -10.18 15.27 14.98
C SER A 250 -9.19 15.34 13.83
N ILE A 251 -9.68 15.57 12.60
CA ILE A 251 -8.84 15.71 11.39
C ILE A 251 -7.85 16.86 11.56
N LEU A 252 -8.31 18.06 11.95
CA LEU A 252 -7.44 19.22 12.12
C LEU A 252 -6.43 19.04 13.26
N LYS A 253 -6.80 18.31 14.32
CA LYS A 253 -5.86 17.94 15.40
C LYS A 253 -4.74 17.06 14.88
N GLU A 254 -5.02 16.09 14.01
CA GLU A 254 -4.00 15.23 13.38
C GLU A 254 -3.16 16.00 12.35
N VAL A 255 -3.76 16.93 11.60
CA VAL A 255 -3.04 17.86 10.71
C VAL A 255 -2.03 18.68 11.53
N ASP A 256 -2.48 19.33 12.60
CA ASP A 256 -1.61 20.12 13.48
C ASP A 256 -0.45 19.28 14.05
N TYR A 257 -0.77 18.06 14.46
CA TYR A 257 0.25 17.16 15.01
C TYR A 257 1.33 16.80 13.96
N ASN A 258 0.94 16.45 12.77
CA ASN A 258 1.86 16.16 11.66
C ASN A 258 2.71 17.39 11.29
N LEU A 259 2.09 18.59 11.23
CA LEU A 259 2.79 19.84 10.89
C LEU A 259 3.88 20.20 11.91
N LYS A 260 3.69 19.94 13.21
CA LYS A 260 4.71 20.14 14.25
C LYS A 260 6.01 19.38 13.98
N PHE A 261 5.92 18.30 13.24
CA PHE A 261 7.08 17.49 12.82
C PHE A 261 7.48 17.71 11.36
N GLY A 262 6.94 18.74 10.72
CA GLY A 262 7.26 19.12 9.33
C GLY A 262 6.61 18.24 8.27
N ARG A 263 5.50 17.52 8.62
CA ARG A 263 4.74 16.69 7.69
C ARG A 263 3.54 17.44 7.14
N GLN A 264 3.41 17.48 5.82
CA GLN A 264 2.24 18.03 5.17
C GLN A 264 1.11 16.97 5.16
N PRO A 265 -0.16 17.37 5.28
CA PRO A 265 -1.26 16.42 5.38
C PRO A 265 -1.48 15.64 4.08
N LEU A 266 -1.60 14.31 4.22
CA LEU A 266 -2.12 13.41 3.21
C LEU A 266 -3.45 12.85 3.73
N LEU A 267 -4.56 13.32 3.16
CA LEU A 267 -5.90 12.90 3.58
C LEU A 267 -6.19 11.49 3.10
N HIS A 268 -6.47 10.59 4.05
CA HIS A 268 -6.68 9.18 3.78
C HIS A 268 -8.13 8.75 4.01
N ALA A 269 -8.69 8.15 2.98
CA ALA A 269 -9.92 7.37 3.00
C ALA A 269 -9.92 6.46 1.76
N GLU A 270 -10.75 5.43 1.74
CA GLU A 270 -10.99 4.62 0.52
C GLU A 270 -11.67 5.42 -0.61
N ASP A 271 -12.34 6.50 -0.23
CA ASP A 271 -12.96 7.44 -1.16
C ASP A 271 -13.08 8.82 -0.50
N VAL A 272 -12.07 9.67 -0.66
CA VAL A 272 -12.03 11.01 -0.03
C VAL A 272 -13.16 11.92 -0.48
N LEU A 273 -13.71 11.69 -1.68
CA LEU A 273 -14.81 12.47 -2.24
C LEU A 273 -16.14 12.17 -1.54
N ARG A 274 -16.22 11.07 -0.78
CA ARG A 274 -17.41 10.68 -0.04
C ARG A 274 -17.41 11.13 1.42
N TYR A 275 -16.51 11.99 1.83
CA TYR A 275 -16.52 12.49 3.20
C TYR A 275 -17.90 13.03 3.60
N LYS A 276 -18.51 12.43 4.63
CA LYS A 276 -19.88 12.70 5.11
C LYS A 276 -20.96 12.62 4.02
N ALA A 277 -20.79 11.75 3.03
CA ALA A 277 -21.79 11.47 2.02
C ALA A 277 -23.02 10.76 2.63
N ASN A 278 -24.20 10.98 2.03
CA ASN A 278 -25.40 10.22 2.30
C ASN A 278 -25.45 8.99 1.37
N GLY A 279 -25.02 7.83 1.87
CA GLY A 279 -24.83 6.65 1.03
C GLY A 279 -23.81 6.89 -0.09
N PHE A 280 -24.27 6.93 -1.33
CA PHE A 280 -23.45 7.22 -2.52
C PHE A 280 -23.66 8.65 -3.08
N GLU A 281 -24.53 9.42 -2.48
CA GLU A 281 -24.74 10.82 -2.83
C GLU A 281 -23.64 11.68 -2.19
N ILE A 282 -22.85 12.34 -3.03
CA ILE A 282 -21.71 13.15 -2.60
C ILE A 282 -22.20 14.45 -1.94
N ASN A 283 -21.73 14.70 -0.73
CA ASN A 283 -21.93 16.00 -0.07
C ASN A 283 -20.83 16.98 -0.47
N GLN A 284 -20.97 17.56 -1.66
CA GLN A 284 -19.96 18.45 -2.25
C GLN A 284 -19.58 19.61 -1.32
N THR A 285 -20.57 20.21 -0.65
CA THR A 285 -20.33 21.33 0.29
C THR A 285 -19.41 20.89 1.43
N THR A 286 -19.70 19.78 2.07
CA THR A 286 -18.90 19.29 3.20
C THR A 286 -17.50 18.87 2.78
N VAL A 287 -17.35 18.28 1.59
CA VAL A 287 -16.01 17.95 1.06
C VAL A 287 -15.20 19.21 0.80
N LYS A 288 -15.78 20.21 0.13
CA LYS A 288 -15.12 21.51 -0.13
C LYS A 288 -14.74 22.23 1.17
N GLU A 289 -15.63 22.25 2.15
CA GLU A 289 -15.34 22.83 3.47
C GLU A 289 -14.17 22.13 4.18
N LEU A 290 -14.14 20.79 4.16
CA LEU A 290 -13.03 20.04 4.76
C LEU A 290 -11.71 20.40 4.08
N PHE A 291 -11.65 20.29 2.75
CA PHE A 291 -10.42 20.58 2.01
C PHE A 291 -9.97 22.03 2.18
N SER A 292 -10.90 22.99 2.18
CA SER A 292 -10.60 24.41 2.44
C SER A 292 -10.04 24.62 3.85
N LYS A 293 -10.65 23.99 4.88
CA LYS A 293 -10.18 24.10 6.26
C LYS A 293 -8.78 23.50 6.44
N VAL A 294 -8.51 22.36 5.79
CA VAL A 294 -7.19 21.74 5.86
C VAL A 294 -6.15 22.57 5.10
N TYR A 295 -6.48 23.01 3.87
CA TYR A 295 -5.53 23.77 3.04
C TYR A 295 -5.17 25.12 3.66
N ASN A 296 -6.15 25.81 4.26
CA ASN A 296 -5.95 27.10 4.94
C ASN A 296 -5.44 26.95 6.40
N TYR A 297 -5.20 25.73 6.89
CA TYR A 297 -4.68 25.54 8.23
C TYR A 297 -3.25 26.10 8.32
N PRO A 298 -2.91 26.87 9.39
CA PRO A 298 -1.60 27.51 9.53
C PRO A 298 -0.45 26.52 9.39
N GLY A 299 0.46 26.75 8.43
CA GLY A 299 1.62 25.89 8.16
C GLY A 299 1.41 24.84 7.07
N VAL A 300 0.21 24.65 6.55
CA VAL A 300 -0.04 23.80 5.39
C VAL A 300 0.47 24.49 4.13
N LYS A 301 1.27 23.75 3.32
CA LYS A 301 1.82 24.19 2.03
C LYS A 301 1.27 23.38 0.85
N GLY A 302 0.61 22.27 1.15
CA GLY A 302 0.01 21.37 0.18
C GLY A 302 -0.73 20.25 0.88
N VAL A 303 -1.72 19.69 0.22
CA VAL A 303 -2.55 18.58 0.70
C VAL A 303 -2.48 17.45 -0.31
N GLY A 304 -2.10 16.27 0.13
CA GLY A 304 -2.20 15.04 -0.67
C GLY A 304 -3.50 14.31 -0.40
N ILE A 305 -3.85 13.36 -1.25
CA ILE A 305 -4.96 12.44 -1.06
C ILE A 305 -4.50 11.00 -1.32
N SER A 306 -5.13 10.01 -0.67
CA SER A 306 -4.78 8.61 -0.90
C SER A 306 -5.60 7.98 -2.03
N HIS A 307 -6.94 7.97 -1.89
CA HIS A 307 -7.83 7.23 -2.79
C HIS A 307 -9.11 8.01 -3.11
N PHE A 308 -9.67 7.72 -4.27
CA PHE A 308 -11.01 8.16 -4.67
C PHE A 308 -11.67 7.11 -5.58
N ALA A 309 -13.00 7.10 -5.64
CA ALA A 309 -13.73 6.21 -6.53
C ALA A 309 -14.09 6.93 -7.84
N LEU A 310 -13.92 6.24 -8.99
CA LEU A 310 -14.25 6.79 -10.31
C LEU A 310 -15.74 7.15 -10.42
N ALA A 311 -16.63 6.33 -9.82
CA ALA A 311 -18.06 6.65 -9.76
C ALA A 311 -18.34 7.94 -8.97
N SER A 312 -17.55 8.22 -7.92
CA SER A 312 -17.69 9.48 -7.16
C SER A 312 -17.26 10.70 -7.99
N VAL A 313 -16.21 10.55 -8.81
CA VAL A 313 -15.78 11.60 -9.76
C VAL A 313 -16.92 11.94 -10.74
N CYS A 314 -17.52 10.93 -11.35
CA CYS A 314 -18.62 11.14 -12.33
C CYS A 314 -19.90 11.67 -11.68
N SER A 315 -20.19 11.31 -10.42
CA SER A 315 -21.40 11.79 -9.73
C SER A 315 -21.28 13.23 -9.24
N ALA A 316 -20.07 13.79 -9.19
CA ALA A 316 -19.80 15.16 -8.76
C ALA A 316 -18.66 15.79 -9.60
N PRO A 317 -18.82 15.96 -10.92
CA PRO A 317 -17.73 16.38 -11.80
C PRO A 317 -17.17 17.78 -11.47
N ASP A 318 -18.04 18.70 -11.06
CA ASP A 318 -17.65 20.08 -10.71
C ASP A 318 -16.82 20.10 -9.41
N LEU A 319 -17.03 19.15 -8.51
CA LEU A 319 -16.25 19.04 -7.27
C LEU A 319 -14.75 18.87 -7.56
N ILE A 320 -14.38 18.12 -8.61
CA ILE A 320 -12.97 17.92 -8.98
C ILE A 320 -12.32 19.25 -9.37
N LYS A 321 -13.05 20.11 -10.12
CA LYS A 321 -12.59 21.45 -10.45
C LYS A 321 -12.46 22.31 -9.19
N ASP A 322 -13.49 22.33 -8.35
CA ASP A 322 -13.50 23.12 -7.11
C ASP A 322 -12.34 22.70 -6.18
N LEU A 323 -12.05 21.40 -6.06
CA LEU A 323 -10.93 20.92 -5.27
C LEU A 323 -9.58 21.31 -5.88
N SER A 324 -9.43 21.28 -7.21
CA SER A 324 -8.22 21.77 -7.88
C SER A 324 -8.00 23.25 -7.62
N ASP A 325 -9.06 24.06 -7.68
CA ASP A 325 -9.02 25.49 -7.38
C ASP A 325 -8.65 25.74 -5.90
N ILE A 326 -9.29 25.03 -4.95
CA ILE A 326 -8.99 25.12 -3.50
C ILE A 326 -7.53 24.76 -3.19
N LEU A 327 -7.02 23.72 -3.83
CA LEU A 327 -5.66 23.21 -3.61
C LEU A 327 -4.62 23.90 -4.49
N GLU A 328 -5.03 24.84 -5.33
CA GLU A 328 -4.18 25.59 -6.27
C GLU A 328 -3.39 24.65 -7.20
N VAL A 329 -4.04 23.63 -7.78
CA VAL A 329 -3.42 22.70 -8.73
C VAL A 329 -3.80 23.12 -10.16
N PRO A 330 -2.83 23.34 -11.09
CA PRO A 330 -1.37 23.17 -10.93
C PRO A 330 -0.69 24.37 -10.28
N LYS A 331 0.31 24.12 -9.48
CA LYS A 331 1.20 25.18 -8.92
C LYS A 331 2.68 24.78 -9.01
N THR A 332 3.58 25.70 -8.71
CA THR A 332 5.01 25.42 -8.64
C THR A 332 5.28 24.30 -7.62
N GLY A 333 5.82 23.17 -8.08
CA GLY A 333 6.09 21.98 -7.26
C GLY A 333 4.94 20.98 -7.11
N ALA A 334 3.72 21.30 -7.61
CA ALA A 334 2.58 20.38 -7.63
C ALA A 334 1.78 20.60 -8.92
N ARG A 335 2.24 20.02 -10.03
CA ARG A 335 1.61 20.20 -11.35
C ARG A 335 0.32 19.40 -11.52
N TRP A 336 0.15 18.36 -10.73
CA TRP A 336 -1.02 17.49 -10.77
C TRP A 336 -1.29 16.89 -9.39
N MET A 337 -2.56 16.58 -9.15
CA MET A 337 -3.00 15.78 -8.03
C MET A 337 -2.99 14.30 -8.44
N SER A 338 -2.67 13.41 -7.52
CA SER A 338 -2.76 11.98 -7.75
C SER A 338 -3.44 11.29 -6.57
N GLY A 339 -4.12 10.20 -6.86
CA GLY A 339 -4.70 9.29 -5.88
C GLY A 339 -4.96 7.94 -6.52
N GLN A 340 -5.06 6.92 -5.67
CA GLN A 340 -5.36 5.56 -6.12
C GLN A 340 -6.87 5.42 -6.37
N CYS A 341 -7.20 4.66 -7.40
CA CYS A 341 -8.58 4.28 -7.70
C CYS A 341 -8.61 2.90 -8.37
N GLY A 342 -9.76 2.26 -8.40
CA GLY A 342 -9.87 0.95 -8.99
C GLY A 342 -10.76 0.97 -10.24
N ILE A 343 -10.25 0.48 -11.37
CA ILE A 343 -11.04 0.08 -12.54
C ILE A 343 -11.59 -1.34 -12.33
N GLU A 344 -10.73 -2.22 -11.92
CA GLU A 344 -10.80 -3.67 -11.71
C GLU A 344 -11.13 -4.45 -12.97
N THR A 345 -12.15 -4.06 -13.72
CA THR A 345 -12.53 -4.67 -15.00
C THR A 345 -13.34 -3.69 -15.85
N GLY A 346 -13.30 -3.87 -17.17
CA GLY A 346 -14.19 -3.19 -18.12
C GLY A 346 -15.48 -3.97 -18.42
N SER A 347 -15.71 -5.11 -17.75
CA SER A 347 -16.88 -5.93 -18.00
C SER A 347 -18.06 -5.59 -17.08
N PRO A 348 -19.19 -5.11 -17.63
CA PRO A 348 -20.41 -4.89 -16.84
C PRO A 348 -20.89 -6.14 -16.08
N LYS A 349 -20.76 -7.31 -16.69
CA LYS A 349 -21.15 -8.61 -16.09
C LYS A 349 -20.33 -8.88 -14.81
N ILE A 350 -19.01 -8.72 -14.87
CA ILE A 350 -18.15 -8.94 -13.70
C ILE A 350 -18.43 -7.88 -12.62
N ILE A 351 -18.62 -6.62 -13.00
CA ILE A 351 -19.02 -5.55 -12.08
C ILE A 351 -20.33 -5.93 -11.37
N GLY A 352 -21.35 -6.35 -12.12
CA GLY A 352 -22.64 -6.72 -11.56
C GLY A 352 -22.57 -7.90 -10.58
N ASN A 353 -21.76 -8.91 -10.92
CA ASN A 353 -21.68 -10.14 -10.14
C ASN A 353 -20.83 -10.01 -8.85
N LEU A 354 -19.72 -9.29 -8.92
CA LEU A 354 -18.73 -9.27 -7.84
C LEU A 354 -18.63 -7.95 -7.09
N MET A 355 -19.04 -6.84 -7.70
CA MET A 355 -18.79 -5.52 -7.16
C MET A 355 -19.81 -4.45 -7.62
N ALA A 356 -21.08 -4.80 -7.67
CA ALA A 356 -22.13 -3.90 -8.15
C ALA A 356 -22.16 -2.52 -7.44
N GLY A 357 -21.76 -2.49 -6.16
CA GLY A 357 -21.64 -1.25 -5.40
C GLY A 357 -20.50 -0.34 -5.88
N LYS A 358 -19.54 -0.86 -6.65
CA LYS A 358 -18.44 -0.08 -7.21
C LYS A 358 -18.92 0.95 -8.22
N ALA A 359 -19.89 0.58 -9.04
CA ALA A 359 -20.49 1.47 -10.03
C ALA A 359 -21.44 2.52 -9.42
N LYS A 360 -22.03 2.27 -8.24
CA LYS A 360 -23.03 3.18 -7.64
C LYS A 360 -22.52 4.63 -7.52
N PRO A 361 -23.36 5.63 -7.85
CA PRO A 361 -24.82 5.55 -8.08
C PRO A 361 -25.24 5.04 -9.47
N PHE A 362 -24.32 4.77 -10.38
CA PHE A 362 -24.57 4.26 -11.73
C PHE A 362 -24.88 2.76 -11.70
N LYS A 363 -25.38 2.24 -12.82
CA LYS A 363 -25.59 0.80 -13.00
C LYS A 363 -24.31 0.11 -13.47
N PRO A 364 -24.18 -1.20 -13.23
CA PRO A 364 -23.02 -1.96 -13.73
C PRO A 364 -22.79 -1.85 -15.25
N GLU A 365 -23.88 -1.74 -16.04
CA GLU A 365 -23.83 -1.62 -17.51
C GLU A 365 -23.15 -0.32 -17.97
N GLU A 366 -23.23 0.72 -17.15
CA GLU A 366 -22.64 2.04 -17.42
C GLU A 366 -21.16 2.12 -17.04
N TRP A 367 -20.64 1.11 -16.33
CA TRP A 367 -19.31 1.16 -15.73
C TRP A 367 -18.17 1.52 -16.70
N PRO A 368 -18.08 0.94 -17.92
CA PRO A 368 -17.01 1.31 -18.84
C PRO A 368 -17.05 2.79 -19.22
N GLN A 369 -18.25 3.37 -19.38
CA GLN A 369 -18.43 4.79 -19.68
C GLN A 369 -18.10 5.66 -18.47
N VAL A 370 -18.52 5.25 -17.26
CA VAL A 370 -18.17 5.92 -16.00
C VAL A 370 -16.66 6.01 -15.82
N VAL A 371 -15.91 4.95 -16.12
CA VAL A 371 -14.44 4.95 -16.06
C VAL A 371 -13.86 5.97 -17.04
N GLU A 372 -14.31 5.95 -18.29
CA GLU A 372 -13.82 6.84 -19.35
C GLU A 372 -14.12 8.30 -19.03
N ASP A 373 -15.35 8.62 -18.63
CA ASP A 373 -15.76 9.97 -18.25
C ASP A 373 -14.98 10.47 -17.04
N ALA A 374 -14.80 9.63 -16.00
CA ALA A 374 -14.01 9.98 -14.82
C ALA A 374 -12.57 10.36 -15.19
N TYR A 375 -11.92 9.58 -16.06
CA TYR A 375 -10.58 9.87 -16.54
C TYR A 375 -10.49 11.21 -17.25
N HIS A 376 -11.45 11.53 -18.12
CA HIS A 376 -11.50 12.82 -18.78
C HIS A 376 -11.77 13.98 -17.82
N ILE A 377 -12.66 13.80 -16.82
CA ILE A 377 -12.91 14.80 -15.78
C ILE A 377 -11.63 15.06 -14.97
N LEU A 378 -10.95 14.01 -14.51
CA LEU A 378 -9.72 14.09 -13.75
C LEU A 378 -8.62 14.80 -14.54
N ASN A 379 -8.38 14.38 -15.78
CA ASN A 379 -7.29 14.90 -16.60
C ASN A 379 -7.47 16.38 -16.95
N ARG A 380 -8.72 16.83 -17.23
CA ARG A 380 -9.04 18.25 -17.48
C ARG A 380 -8.76 19.14 -16.26
N ASN A 381 -8.76 18.57 -15.06
CA ASN A 381 -8.54 19.28 -13.81
C ASN A 381 -7.15 18.99 -13.20
N ASN A 382 -6.19 18.53 -14.02
CA ASN A 382 -4.83 18.20 -13.60
C ASN A 382 -4.75 17.12 -12.53
N TRP A 383 -5.60 16.11 -12.60
CA TRP A 383 -5.49 14.91 -11.78
C TRP A 383 -5.01 13.74 -12.63
N VAL A 384 -4.07 12.97 -12.07
CA VAL A 384 -3.50 11.77 -12.69
C VAL A 384 -3.92 10.55 -11.87
N PRO A 385 -4.90 9.76 -12.33
CA PRO A 385 -5.33 8.57 -11.59
C PRO A 385 -4.26 7.47 -11.64
N LEU A 386 -4.03 6.83 -10.47
CA LEU A 386 -3.28 5.59 -10.33
C LEU A 386 -4.29 4.46 -10.13
N SER A 387 -4.56 3.70 -11.19
CA SER A 387 -5.64 2.74 -11.17
C SER A 387 -5.14 1.30 -11.04
N THR A 388 -5.89 0.48 -10.33
CA THR A 388 -5.73 -0.97 -10.33
C THR A 388 -6.71 -1.63 -11.30
N LEU A 389 -6.29 -2.77 -11.84
CA LEU A 389 -7.09 -3.65 -12.68
C LEU A 389 -6.81 -5.09 -12.24
N ILE A 390 -7.84 -5.94 -12.16
CA ILE A 390 -7.70 -7.31 -11.67
C ILE A 390 -7.86 -8.29 -12.82
N ILE A 391 -6.92 -9.20 -12.95
CA ILE A 391 -6.92 -10.30 -13.94
C ILE A 391 -7.22 -11.62 -13.22
N GLY A 392 -8.11 -12.43 -13.80
CA GLY A 392 -8.48 -13.72 -13.26
C GLY A 392 -9.61 -13.67 -12.24
N LEU A 393 -10.49 -12.68 -12.35
CA LEU A 393 -11.71 -12.60 -11.54
C LEU A 393 -12.62 -13.80 -11.80
N PRO A 394 -13.35 -14.32 -10.78
CA PRO A 394 -14.33 -15.39 -10.97
C PRO A 394 -15.37 -15.03 -12.05
N GLY A 395 -15.53 -15.94 -13.05
CA GLY A 395 -16.46 -15.73 -14.16
C GLY A 395 -15.92 -14.86 -15.31
N GLU A 396 -14.65 -14.44 -15.25
CA GLU A 396 -13.96 -13.75 -16.33
C GLU A 396 -13.59 -14.74 -17.45
N GLY A 397 -14.14 -14.53 -18.63
CA GLY A 397 -13.78 -15.24 -19.87
C GLY A 397 -13.21 -14.29 -20.90
N ASP A 398 -12.93 -14.80 -22.11
CA ASP A 398 -12.32 -14.01 -23.18
C ASP A 398 -13.14 -12.79 -23.61
N GLU A 399 -14.47 -12.86 -23.50
CA GLU A 399 -15.36 -11.73 -23.79
C GLU A 399 -15.18 -10.61 -22.76
N GLU A 400 -15.18 -10.92 -21.47
CA GLU A 400 -15.01 -9.97 -20.38
C GLU A 400 -13.62 -9.33 -20.42
N VAL A 401 -12.60 -10.13 -20.74
CA VAL A 401 -11.24 -9.63 -20.92
C VAL A 401 -11.17 -8.69 -22.14
N GLN A 402 -11.86 -9.03 -23.26
CA GLN A 402 -11.90 -8.16 -24.45
C GLN A 402 -12.55 -6.81 -24.14
N GLN A 403 -13.67 -6.80 -23.40
CA GLN A 403 -14.33 -5.56 -22.95
C GLN A 403 -13.36 -4.69 -22.15
N THR A 404 -12.54 -5.30 -21.30
CA THR A 404 -11.53 -4.60 -20.51
C THR A 404 -10.37 -4.08 -21.39
N ILE A 405 -9.89 -4.85 -22.37
CA ILE A 405 -8.89 -4.41 -23.35
C ILE A 405 -9.40 -3.19 -24.12
N ASP A 406 -10.65 -3.22 -24.56
CA ASP A 406 -11.24 -2.12 -25.34
C ASP A 406 -11.38 -0.86 -24.49
N LEU A 407 -11.71 -0.99 -23.19
CA LEU A 407 -11.69 0.13 -22.27
C LEU A 407 -10.26 0.71 -22.13
N VAL A 408 -9.24 -0.12 -21.88
CA VAL A 408 -7.84 0.33 -21.75
C VAL A 408 -7.37 1.05 -23.03
N LYS A 409 -7.77 0.58 -24.20
CA LYS A 409 -7.47 1.25 -25.48
C LYS A 409 -8.11 2.65 -25.56
N ARG A 410 -9.35 2.83 -25.09
CA ARG A 410 -10.01 4.15 -25.05
C ARG A 410 -9.34 5.10 -24.05
N LEU A 411 -8.77 4.57 -22.96
CA LEU A 411 -8.03 5.35 -21.96
C LEU A 411 -6.62 5.77 -22.43
N LYS A 412 -6.11 5.23 -23.55
CA LYS A 412 -4.74 5.49 -24.02
C LYS A 412 -4.38 6.98 -24.14
N PRO A 413 -5.26 7.90 -24.61
CA PRO A 413 -4.93 9.31 -24.71
C PRO A 413 -4.96 10.06 -23.37
N VAL A 414 -5.33 9.43 -22.26
CA VAL A 414 -5.49 10.09 -20.96
C VAL A 414 -4.32 9.77 -20.05
N LYS A 415 -3.65 10.81 -19.54
CA LYS A 415 -2.49 10.66 -18.63
C LYS A 415 -2.92 9.94 -17.35
N SER A 416 -2.38 8.73 -17.15
CA SER A 416 -2.70 7.86 -16.01
C SER A 416 -1.73 6.70 -15.89
N ILE A 417 -1.84 5.95 -14.81
CA ILE A 417 -1.15 4.66 -14.62
C ILE A 417 -2.22 3.60 -14.34
N ILE A 418 -2.12 2.45 -15.03
CA ILE A 418 -3.03 1.32 -14.87
C ILE A 418 -2.19 0.09 -14.48
N VAL A 419 -2.31 -0.34 -13.23
CA VAL A 419 -1.54 -1.47 -12.67
C VAL A 419 -2.37 -2.74 -12.76
N PRO A 420 -2.06 -3.67 -13.66
CA PRO A 420 -2.73 -4.97 -13.71
C PRO A 420 -2.21 -5.86 -12.59
N LEU A 421 -3.14 -6.39 -11.77
CA LEU A 421 -2.86 -7.27 -10.65
C LEU A 421 -3.59 -8.60 -10.83
N PHE A 422 -3.00 -9.68 -10.34
CA PHE A 422 -3.67 -10.98 -10.32
C PHE A 422 -4.63 -11.06 -9.14
N MET A 423 -5.80 -11.67 -9.37
CA MET A 423 -6.80 -11.89 -8.34
C MET A 423 -6.24 -12.74 -7.20
N VAL A 424 -6.48 -12.30 -5.99
CA VAL A 424 -6.17 -13.03 -4.75
C VAL A 424 -7.47 -13.38 -4.05
N GLY A 425 -7.53 -14.59 -3.49
CA GLY A 425 -8.67 -15.06 -2.72
C GLY A 425 -8.72 -14.39 -1.35
N GLU A 426 -9.37 -13.23 -1.28
CA GLU A 426 -9.45 -12.37 -0.11
C GLU A 426 -10.89 -11.86 0.10
N GLY A 427 -11.22 -11.37 1.27
CA GLY A 427 -12.54 -10.85 1.59
C GLY A 427 -13.64 -11.90 1.40
N GLY A 428 -14.68 -11.58 0.65
CA GLY A 428 -15.75 -12.52 0.28
C GLY A 428 -15.29 -13.64 -0.66
N LEU A 429 -14.12 -13.50 -1.27
CA LEU A 429 -13.50 -14.50 -2.15
C LEU A 429 -12.42 -15.34 -1.43
N ASN A 430 -12.35 -15.32 -0.11
CA ASN A 430 -11.32 -16.01 0.68
C ASN A 430 -11.27 -17.55 0.49
N LYS A 431 -12.34 -18.15 -0.03
CA LYS A 431 -12.39 -19.58 -0.41
C LYS A 431 -12.01 -19.82 -1.88
N THR A 432 -11.82 -18.76 -2.67
CA THR A 432 -11.45 -18.84 -4.07
C THR A 432 -9.94 -18.94 -4.19
N GLN A 433 -9.46 -19.90 -4.96
CA GLN A 433 -8.03 -20.02 -5.22
C GLN A 433 -7.51 -18.77 -5.91
N SER A 434 -6.41 -18.20 -5.40
CA SER A 434 -5.73 -17.07 -6.02
C SER A 434 -5.26 -17.42 -7.43
N PHE A 435 -5.38 -16.45 -8.35
CA PHE A 435 -5.00 -16.63 -9.74
C PHE A 435 -3.49 -16.89 -9.88
N GLN A 436 -3.15 -17.84 -10.73
CA GLN A 436 -1.77 -18.22 -11.01
C GLN A 436 -1.39 -17.90 -12.46
N LEU A 437 -0.17 -17.40 -12.65
CA LEU A 437 0.37 -17.09 -13.98
C LEU A 437 0.31 -18.31 -14.94
N ASP A 438 0.46 -19.52 -14.40
CA ASP A 438 0.36 -20.75 -15.20
C ASP A 438 -1.02 -20.96 -15.82
N ASN A 439 -2.05 -20.30 -15.29
CA ASN A 439 -3.42 -20.35 -15.79
C ASN A 439 -3.80 -19.16 -16.69
N ILE A 440 -2.85 -18.22 -16.92
CA ILE A 440 -3.14 -17.04 -17.73
C ILE A 440 -3.46 -17.42 -19.17
N SER A 441 -4.56 -16.90 -19.72
CA SER A 441 -4.88 -17.04 -21.13
C SER A 441 -4.07 -16.06 -22.00
N ILE A 442 -3.98 -16.33 -23.30
CA ILE A 442 -3.35 -15.38 -24.24
C ILE A 442 -4.07 -14.03 -24.21
N LYS A 443 -5.40 -14.04 -24.05
CA LYS A 443 -6.20 -12.83 -23.96
C LYS A 443 -5.94 -12.02 -22.69
N GLN A 444 -5.82 -12.68 -21.55
CA GLN A 444 -5.42 -12.04 -20.29
C GLN A 444 -3.98 -11.51 -20.34
N SER A 445 -3.08 -12.23 -20.99
CA SER A 445 -1.72 -11.76 -21.27
C SER A 445 -1.71 -10.50 -22.14
N GLU A 446 -2.55 -10.46 -23.19
CA GLU A 446 -2.74 -9.26 -24.02
C GLU A 446 -3.20 -8.07 -23.17
N LEU A 447 -4.20 -8.27 -22.30
CA LEU A 447 -4.67 -7.22 -21.39
C LEU A 447 -3.55 -6.70 -20.50
N PHE A 448 -2.78 -7.61 -19.88
CA PHE A 448 -1.64 -7.27 -19.04
C PHE A 448 -0.63 -6.40 -19.81
N LEU A 449 -0.25 -6.81 -21.01
CA LEU A 449 0.70 -6.09 -21.86
C LEU A 449 0.15 -4.73 -22.33
N LYS A 450 -1.16 -4.61 -22.58
CA LYS A 450 -1.79 -3.33 -22.95
C LYS A 450 -1.79 -2.31 -21.81
N CYS A 451 -1.95 -2.76 -20.58
CA CYS A 451 -1.79 -1.88 -19.41
C CYS A 451 -0.34 -1.38 -19.29
N TRP A 452 0.65 -2.26 -19.46
CA TRP A 452 2.05 -1.85 -19.42
C TRP A 452 2.46 -0.96 -20.60
N GLU A 453 1.94 -1.23 -21.82
CA GLU A 453 2.13 -0.32 -22.96
C GLU A 453 1.62 1.09 -22.64
N HIS A 454 0.40 1.21 -22.10
CA HIS A 454 -0.17 2.46 -21.64
C HIS A 454 0.72 3.18 -20.62
N ASN A 455 1.16 2.45 -19.57
CA ASN A 455 2.00 3.01 -18.53
C ASN A 455 3.36 3.53 -19.07
N LEU A 456 3.96 2.78 -20.00
CA LEU A 456 5.24 3.13 -20.59
C LEU A 456 5.15 4.29 -21.59
N ASP A 457 3.98 4.49 -22.23
CA ASP A 457 3.74 5.65 -23.09
C ASP A 457 3.71 6.95 -22.27
N TRP A 458 3.13 6.93 -21.06
CA TRP A 458 3.05 8.08 -20.17
C TRP A 458 4.26 8.24 -19.23
N ALA A 459 5.07 7.19 -19.06
CA ALA A 459 6.15 7.16 -18.07
C ALA A 459 7.19 8.29 -18.25
N ASP A 460 7.54 8.62 -19.50
CA ASP A 460 8.53 9.66 -19.79
C ASP A 460 8.05 11.05 -19.34
N GLU A 461 6.76 11.34 -19.53
CA GLU A 461 6.16 12.63 -19.12
C GLU A 461 5.99 12.70 -17.60
N LEU A 462 5.42 11.66 -16.99
CA LEU A 462 5.22 11.57 -15.55
C LEU A 462 6.55 11.64 -14.79
N LEU A 463 7.60 10.98 -15.30
CA LEU A 463 8.91 11.02 -14.71
C LEU A 463 9.54 12.42 -14.76
N LYS A 464 9.43 13.12 -15.90
CA LYS A 464 9.92 14.50 -16.02
C LYS A 464 9.28 15.43 -14.99
N GLU A 465 7.98 15.32 -14.83
CA GLU A 465 7.21 16.10 -13.86
C GLU A 465 7.56 15.76 -12.41
N TYR A 466 7.72 14.47 -12.09
CA TYR A 466 8.14 13.99 -10.77
C TYR A 466 9.56 14.48 -10.38
N ILE A 467 10.52 14.41 -11.30
CA ILE A 467 11.91 14.84 -11.07
C ILE A 467 12.01 16.34 -10.81
N VAL A 468 11.18 17.15 -11.44
CA VAL A 468 11.12 18.59 -11.17
C VAL A 468 10.78 18.87 -9.71
N GLY A 469 9.91 18.04 -9.10
CA GLY A 469 9.57 18.11 -7.67
C GLY A 469 10.73 17.74 -6.73
N LEU A 470 11.66 16.88 -7.16
CA LEU A 470 12.81 16.43 -6.34
C LEU A 470 14.00 17.42 -6.32
N GLY A 471 14.00 18.43 -7.20
CA GLY A 471 15.12 19.38 -7.37
C GLY A 471 16.27 18.85 -8.24
N ARG A 472 16.98 19.77 -8.93
CA ARG A 472 17.93 19.45 -9.99
C ARG A 472 19.07 18.49 -9.59
N ILE A 473 19.60 18.59 -8.37
CA ILE A 473 20.79 17.83 -7.95
C ILE A 473 20.41 16.41 -7.49
N LYS A 474 19.28 16.24 -6.77
CA LYS A 474 18.82 14.94 -6.28
C LYS A 474 18.16 14.08 -7.37
N GLY A 475 17.71 14.68 -8.47
CA GLY A 475 16.96 14.02 -9.54
C GLY A 475 17.82 13.36 -10.63
N TYR A 476 19.13 13.64 -10.74
CA TYR A 476 19.92 13.19 -11.90
C TYR A 476 20.22 11.69 -11.90
N GLY A 477 20.62 11.13 -10.77
CA GLY A 477 20.88 9.68 -10.64
C GLY A 477 19.62 8.84 -10.84
N PRO A 478 18.53 9.12 -10.12
CA PRO A 478 17.24 8.45 -10.34
C PRO A 478 16.75 8.54 -11.79
N LYS A 479 16.91 9.70 -12.46
CA LYS A 479 16.51 9.88 -13.86
C LYS A 479 17.15 8.87 -14.82
N LEU A 480 18.45 8.62 -14.68
CA LEU A 480 19.14 7.65 -15.53
C LEU A 480 18.62 6.22 -15.32
N VAL A 481 18.41 5.83 -14.07
CA VAL A 481 17.88 4.51 -13.72
C VAL A 481 16.45 4.33 -14.26
N PHE A 482 15.59 5.31 -14.07
CA PHE A 482 14.21 5.26 -14.57
C PHE A 482 14.14 5.27 -16.10
N ASN A 483 14.90 6.13 -16.78
CA ASN A 483 14.94 6.15 -18.26
C ASN A 483 15.40 4.80 -18.82
N TYR A 484 16.37 4.17 -18.17
CA TYR A 484 16.82 2.85 -18.56
C TYR A 484 15.74 1.78 -18.33
N ALA A 485 15.07 1.83 -17.17
CA ALA A 485 13.98 0.90 -16.85
C ALA A 485 12.80 1.05 -17.83
N ILE A 486 12.41 2.28 -18.16
CA ILE A 486 11.36 2.57 -19.16
C ILE A 486 11.77 2.03 -20.54
N GLY A 487 13.00 2.30 -21.00
CA GLY A 487 13.50 1.81 -22.28
C GLY A 487 13.53 0.27 -22.36
N THR A 488 13.92 -0.39 -21.26
CA THR A 488 13.91 -1.85 -21.15
C THR A 488 12.48 -2.38 -21.14
N GLY A 489 11.59 -1.75 -20.38
CA GLY A 489 10.16 -2.11 -20.35
C GLY A 489 9.52 -2.06 -21.73
N LYS A 490 9.74 -0.97 -22.47
CA LYS A 490 9.25 -0.83 -23.87
C LYS A 490 9.73 -1.97 -24.77
N LYS A 491 11.01 -2.38 -24.65
CA LYS A 491 11.55 -3.51 -25.40
C LYS A 491 10.90 -4.84 -25.02
N LEU A 492 10.73 -5.09 -23.71
CA LEU A 492 10.11 -6.33 -23.22
C LEU A 492 8.65 -6.45 -23.64
N VAL A 493 7.86 -5.38 -23.52
CA VAL A 493 6.47 -5.38 -23.98
C VAL A 493 6.39 -5.64 -25.49
N LYS A 494 7.23 -4.97 -26.30
CA LYS A 494 7.29 -5.21 -27.74
C LYS A 494 7.67 -6.65 -28.05
N GLN A 495 8.68 -7.20 -27.37
CA GLN A 495 9.12 -8.58 -27.54
C GLN A 495 7.99 -9.57 -27.20
N ALA A 496 7.29 -9.38 -26.09
CA ALA A 496 6.13 -10.20 -25.72
C ALA A 496 5.05 -10.19 -26.81
N GLN A 497 4.79 -9.04 -27.42
CA GLN A 497 3.78 -8.87 -28.46
C GLN A 497 4.21 -9.50 -29.80
N THR A 498 5.49 -9.33 -30.21
CA THR A 498 5.94 -9.68 -31.57
C THR A 498 6.58 -11.07 -31.68
N GLU A 499 7.37 -11.48 -30.67
CA GLU A 499 8.10 -12.76 -30.68
C GLU A 499 7.35 -13.87 -29.95
N TYR A 500 6.54 -13.50 -28.94
CA TYR A 500 5.78 -14.45 -28.13
C TYR A 500 4.26 -14.43 -28.41
N ASN A 501 3.77 -13.63 -29.38
CA ASN A 501 2.34 -13.50 -29.70
C ASN A 501 1.44 -13.27 -28.47
N ASN A 502 1.87 -12.42 -27.58
CA ASN A 502 1.27 -12.13 -26.25
C ASN A 502 1.30 -13.32 -25.27
N ASP A 503 2.05 -14.39 -25.48
CA ASP A 503 2.18 -15.47 -24.51
C ASP A 503 3.18 -15.08 -23.40
N LEU A 504 2.66 -14.39 -22.39
CA LEU A 504 3.44 -13.96 -21.23
C LEU A 504 3.99 -15.15 -20.42
N LYS A 505 3.22 -16.24 -20.32
CA LYS A 505 3.64 -17.46 -19.64
C LYS A 505 4.88 -18.08 -20.29
N LEU A 506 4.86 -18.22 -21.63
CA LEU A 506 6.01 -18.74 -22.39
C LEU A 506 7.22 -17.81 -22.25
N MET A 507 7.02 -16.51 -22.37
CA MET A 507 8.10 -15.52 -22.22
C MET A 507 8.76 -15.59 -20.83
N ILE A 508 7.99 -15.70 -19.76
CA ILE A 508 8.51 -15.81 -18.40
C ILE A 508 9.22 -17.16 -18.18
N LYS A 509 8.71 -18.25 -18.76
CA LYS A 509 9.38 -19.54 -18.75
C LYS A 509 10.76 -19.45 -19.40
N ASP A 510 10.86 -18.88 -20.60
CA ASP A 510 12.13 -18.71 -21.31
C ASP A 510 13.11 -17.79 -20.55
N ALA A 511 12.58 -16.81 -19.80
CA ALA A 511 13.40 -15.99 -18.93
C ALA A 511 13.96 -16.77 -17.72
N LYS A 512 13.16 -17.65 -17.11
CA LYS A 512 13.61 -18.55 -16.04
C LYS A 512 14.69 -19.50 -16.51
N GLU A 513 14.56 -20.00 -17.74
CA GLU A 513 15.55 -20.86 -18.39
C GLU A 513 16.80 -20.09 -18.89
N GLY A 514 16.82 -18.77 -18.74
CA GLY A 514 17.96 -17.92 -19.15
C GLY A 514 18.08 -17.65 -20.64
N LYS A 515 17.08 -18.03 -21.46
CA LYS A 515 17.04 -17.77 -22.90
C LYS A 515 16.87 -16.28 -23.20
N ILE A 516 16.14 -15.56 -22.37
CA ILE A 516 15.95 -14.12 -22.44
C ILE A 516 16.22 -13.46 -21.09
N THR A 517 16.48 -12.15 -21.10
CA THR A 517 16.72 -11.38 -19.88
C THR A 517 15.57 -10.40 -19.64
N ILE A 518 14.81 -10.59 -18.58
CA ILE A 518 13.72 -9.68 -18.16
C ILE A 518 14.26 -8.55 -17.27
N ALA A 519 15.34 -8.77 -16.51
CA ALA A 519 15.91 -7.75 -15.62
C ALA A 519 16.82 -6.77 -16.39
N PRO A 520 16.78 -5.47 -16.09
CA PRO A 520 17.67 -4.48 -16.68
C PRO A 520 19.15 -4.84 -16.47
N MET A 521 19.94 -4.87 -17.55
CA MET A 521 21.35 -5.30 -17.52
C MET A 521 22.24 -4.54 -16.50
N PRO A 522 22.16 -3.21 -16.31
CA PRO A 522 22.93 -2.51 -15.28
C PRO A 522 22.63 -2.97 -13.85
N ILE A 523 21.38 -3.29 -13.54
CA ILE A 523 21.00 -3.80 -12.22
C ILE A 523 21.65 -5.17 -11.99
N ARG A 524 21.68 -6.03 -13.01
CA ARG A 524 22.39 -7.32 -12.95
C ARG A 524 23.91 -7.17 -12.79
N MET A 525 24.52 -6.21 -13.48
CA MET A 525 25.96 -5.95 -13.34
C MET A 525 26.31 -5.39 -11.96
N ILE A 526 25.51 -4.45 -11.46
CA ILE A 526 25.67 -3.90 -10.11
C ILE A 526 25.47 -5.01 -9.07
N TYR A 527 24.47 -5.88 -9.24
CA TYR A 527 24.25 -7.02 -8.33
C TYR A 527 25.40 -8.02 -8.34
N LYS A 528 26.03 -8.29 -9.50
CA LYS A 528 27.24 -9.14 -9.57
C LYS A 528 28.44 -8.55 -8.84
N ILE A 529 28.53 -7.21 -8.79
CA ILE A 529 29.68 -6.49 -8.19
C ILE A 529 29.46 -6.30 -6.67
N ILE A 530 28.27 -5.90 -6.24
CA ILE A 530 28.00 -5.49 -4.84
C ILE A 530 26.92 -6.34 -4.15
N GLY A 531 26.28 -7.27 -4.86
CA GLY A 531 25.30 -8.19 -4.28
C GLY A 531 25.96 -9.18 -3.28
N PRO A 532 25.19 -9.74 -2.34
CA PRO A 532 25.71 -10.73 -1.41
C PRO A 532 26.28 -11.92 -2.20
N LYS A 533 27.54 -12.25 -1.92
CA LYS A 533 28.14 -13.48 -2.44
C LYS A 533 27.39 -14.64 -1.76
N HIS A 534 26.50 -15.31 -2.47
CA HIS A 534 26.02 -16.61 -2.04
C HIS A 534 27.26 -17.51 -1.80
N LYS A 535 27.49 -17.92 -0.56
CA LYS A 535 28.35 -19.07 -0.30
C LYS A 535 27.76 -20.21 -1.10
N LYS A 536 28.49 -20.70 -2.07
CA LYS A 536 28.23 -22.02 -2.63
C LYS A 536 28.29 -22.98 -1.43
N ASP A 537 27.16 -23.60 -1.12
CA ASP A 537 27.21 -24.80 -0.29
C ASP A 537 28.11 -25.78 -1.03
N GLU A 538 29.31 -25.96 -0.50
CA GLU A 538 30.14 -27.07 -0.88
C GLU A 538 29.45 -28.29 -0.28
N ASP A 539 28.69 -29.02 -1.10
CA ASP A 539 28.41 -30.41 -0.87
C ASP A 539 29.77 -31.12 -0.75
N LYS A 540 30.22 -31.39 0.46
CA LYS A 540 31.22 -32.42 0.75
C LYS A 540 30.44 -33.64 1.21
N GLU A 541 30.29 -34.56 0.26
CA GLU A 541 30.24 -35.99 0.58
C GLU A 541 31.42 -36.34 1.54
N GLU A 542 31.04 -36.83 2.71
CA GLU A 542 31.69 -37.98 3.40
C GLU A 542 30.78 -38.47 4.53
#